data_354e61b3f0bbf0c3d2818a6c93667a61
#
_entry.id   354e61b3f0bbf0c3d2818a6c93667a61
#
_cell.length_a   1.000
_cell.length_b   1.000
_cell.length_c   1.000
_cell.angle_alpha   90.00
_cell.angle_beta   90.00
_cell.angle_gamma   90.00
#
_symmetry.space_group_name_H-M   'P 1'
#
loop_
_entity.id
_entity.type
_entity.pdbx_description
1 polymer ?
#
loop_
_entity_poly.entity_id
_entity_poly.type
_entity_poly.pdbx_seq_one_letter_code
_entity_poly.pdbx_strand_id
1 'polypeptide(L)'
;LTDLDPALVSSFNIYEFKPSVEEWLNWATANKLDSRVINFIQNNPTWLDGDEGANQKHEFQGLTKTADRRAWERVSDIMLKVESIKDIHKRIIAGIVGAAAAAAFIQSAMKDNVITGKDLLLKYEKTMKTVEKYQLHEFAILNESIFRFLENTQFNERNKALASKNLAQYINWLESQKKKEVLANFTSIFENGNYSGAITFMVVNARDVYNMLTEFVKKL
;
A
#
# COMPACT_ATOMS: atom_id res chain seq x y z
N LEU A 1 25.44 4.01 23.82
CA LEU A 1 24.29 4.20 24.74
C LEU A 1 24.78 3.81 26.12
N THR A 2 24.86 4.79 27.04
CA THR A 2 25.06 4.51 28.45
C THR A 2 23.87 3.74 28.94
N ASP A 3 24.09 2.60 29.59
CA ASP A 3 23.03 1.81 30.22
C ASP A 3 22.28 2.69 31.19
N LEU A 4 20.96 2.70 31.08
CA LEU A 4 20.10 3.40 32.04
C LEU A 4 20.24 2.77 33.42
N ASP A 5 20.27 3.61 34.46
CA ASP A 5 20.29 3.16 35.86
C ASP A 5 19.16 2.14 36.10
N PRO A 6 19.46 0.94 36.63
CA PRO A 6 18.45 -0.08 36.90
C PRO A 6 17.31 0.43 37.81
N ALA A 7 17.60 1.32 38.75
CA ALA A 7 16.59 1.94 39.61
C ALA A 7 15.65 2.86 38.80
N LEU A 8 16.16 3.55 37.81
CA LEU A 8 15.35 4.36 36.89
C LEU A 8 14.47 3.47 36.02
N VAL A 9 15.04 2.40 35.43
CA VAL A 9 14.31 1.45 34.58
C VAL A 9 13.16 0.79 35.33
N SER A 10 13.36 0.43 36.61
CA SER A 10 12.32 -0.18 37.43
C SER A 10 11.14 0.75 37.76
N SER A 11 11.31 2.06 37.56
CA SER A 11 10.26 3.08 37.80
C SER A 11 9.33 3.26 36.60
N PHE A 12 9.62 2.64 35.46
CA PHE A 12 8.83 2.76 34.22
C PHE A 12 8.19 1.44 33.83
N ASN A 13 6.97 1.50 33.34
CA ASN A 13 6.39 0.41 32.57
C ASN A 13 6.91 0.49 31.13
N ILE A 14 7.68 -0.50 30.72
CA ILE A 14 8.28 -0.54 29.37
C ILE A 14 7.37 -1.36 28.47
N TYR A 15 6.88 -0.75 27.40
CA TYR A 15 6.08 -1.39 26.37
C TYR A 15 6.82 -1.38 25.05
N GLU A 16 6.90 -2.53 24.41
CA GLU A 16 7.40 -2.61 23.04
C GLU A 16 6.26 -2.28 22.07
N PHE A 17 6.44 -1.23 21.26
CA PHE A 17 5.51 -0.84 20.23
C PHE A 17 6.13 -1.09 18.85
N LYS A 18 5.73 -2.20 18.23
CA LYS A 18 6.18 -2.61 16.89
C LYS A 18 4.96 -2.83 15.98
N PRO A 19 4.41 -1.75 15.39
CA PRO A 19 3.31 -1.90 14.44
C PRO A 19 3.78 -2.71 13.22
N SER A 20 2.92 -3.57 12.71
CA SER A 20 3.18 -4.36 11.51
C SER A 20 3.36 -3.47 10.28
N VAL A 21 3.85 -4.04 9.18
CA VAL A 21 3.91 -3.35 7.88
C VAL A 21 2.51 -2.99 7.40
N GLU A 22 1.54 -3.88 7.60
CA GLU A 22 0.15 -3.67 7.22
C GLU A 22 -0.49 -2.50 7.98
N GLU A 23 -0.29 -2.42 9.28
CA GLU A 23 -0.74 -1.27 10.09
C GLU A 23 -0.12 0.04 9.62
N TRP A 24 1.17 0.04 9.25
CA TRP A 24 1.80 1.22 8.68
C TRP A 24 1.19 1.59 7.31
N LEU A 25 0.94 0.61 6.43
CA LEU A 25 0.34 0.85 5.13
C LEU A 25 -1.09 1.42 5.25
N ASN A 26 -1.88 0.92 6.20
CA ASN A 26 -3.19 1.45 6.52
C ASN A 26 -3.11 2.89 7.03
N TRP A 27 -2.19 3.16 7.96
CA TRP A 27 -1.90 4.51 8.45
C TRP A 27 -1.44 5.44 7.32
N ALA A 28 -0.52 4.99 6.48
CA ALA A 28 -0.01 5.76 5.34
C ALA A 28 -1.12 6.15 4.34
N THR A 29 -2.04 5.23 4.08
CA THR A 29 -3.20 5.47 3.22
C THR A 29 -4.17 6.46 3.84
N ALA A 30 -4.48 6.30 5.14
CA ALA A 30 -5.36 7.21 5.89
C ALA A 30 -4.77 8.63 5.95
N ASN A 31 -3.46 8.76 6.09
CA ASN A 31 -2.75 10.04 6.10
C ASN A 31 -2.39 10.56 4.70
N LYS A 32 -2.91 9.91 3.64
CA LYS A 32 -2.78 10.35 2.24
C LYS A 32 -1.33 10.47 1.76
N LEU A 33 -0.47 9.56 2.20
CA LEU A 33 0.88 9.47 1.68
C LEU A 33 0.85 9.21 0.15
N ASP A 34 1.95 9.56 -0.53
CA ASP A 34 2.06 9.36 -1.98
C ASP A 34 1.91 7.87 -2.34
N SER A 35 1.06 7.58 -3.30
CA SER A 35 0.73 6.21 -3.71
C SER A 35 1.95 5.42 -4.21
N ARG A 36 2.95 6.09 -4.79
CA ARG A 36 4.20 5.45 -5.24
C ARG A 36 5.00 4.91 -4.05
N VAL A 37 5.00 5.62 -2.93
CA VAL A 37 5.65 5.17 -1.69
C VAL A 37 4.88 4.01 -1.07
N ILE A 38 3.55 4.13 -0.96
CA ILE A 38 2.68 3.07 -0.41
C ILE A 38 2.87 1.78 -1.23
N ASN A 39 2.76 1.87 -2.56
CA ASN A 39 2.91 0.72 -3.45
C ASN A 39 4.30 0.10 -3.39
N PHE A 40 5.35 0.94 -3.29
CA PHE A 40 6.71 0.44 -3.14
C PHE A 40 6.88 -0.39 -1.87
N ILE A 41 6.45 0.12 -0.72
CA ILE A 41 6.56 -0.59 0.55
C ILE A 41 5.67 -1.84 0.57
N GLN A 42 4.49 -1.78 -0.02
CA GLN A 42 3.61 -2.95 -0.15
C GLN A 42 4.30 -4.11 -0.89
N ASN A 43 5.02 -3.79 -1.98
CA ASN A 43 5.72 -4.78 -2.78
C ASN A 43 7.08 -5.19 -2.20
N ASN A 44 7.64 -4.36 -1.34
CA ASN A 44 8.99 -4.52 -0.81
C ASN A 44 9.00 -4.18 0.70
N PRO A 45 8.28 -4.97 1.53
CA PRO A 45 8.06 -4.64 2.95
C PRO A 45 9.34 -4.57 3.77
N THR A 46 10.40 -5.26 3.37
CA THR A 46 11.72 -5.23 4.01
C THR A 46 12.35 -3.84 4.01
N TRP A 47 11.99 -2.98 3.05
CA TRP A 47 12.52 -1.61 2.98
C TRP A 47 11.86 -0.63 3.96
N LEU A 48 10.81 -1.03 4.69
CA LEU A 48 10.10 -0.12 5.60
C LEU A 48 10.96 0.32 6.77
N ASP A 49 11.63 -0.63 7.42
CA ASP A 49 12.42 -0.40 8.64
C ASP A 49 13.94 -0.60 8.40
N GLY A 50 14.34 -0.66 7.14
CA GLY A 50 15.70 -0.97 6.72
C GLY A 50 15.99 -2.46 6.84
N ASP A 51 16.53 -3.05 5.78
CA ASP A 51 17.01 -4.42 5.85
C ASP A 51 18.33 -4.44 6.65
N GLU A 52 18.34 -5.11 7.80
CA GLU A 52 19.56 -5.32 8.60
C GLU A 52 20.65 -6.05 7.80
N GLY A 53 20.27 -6.77 6.74
CA GLY A 53 21.15 -7.46 5.80
C GLY A 53 21.67 -6.58 4.65
N ALA A 54 21.01 -5.46 4.33
CA ALA A 54 21.38 -4.53 3.26
C ALA A 54 22.39 -3.46 3.71
N ASN A 55 23.16 -3.72 4.74
CA ASN A 55 24.31 -2.90 5.17
C ASN A 55 25.44 -2.92 4.11
N GLN A 56 25.12 -2.52 2.88
CA GLN A 56 26.15 -2.02 1.98
C GLN A 56 26.59 -0.68 2.52
N LYS A 57 27.76 -0.71 3.17
CA LYS A 57 28.51 0.44 3.66
C LYS A 57 28.79 1.43 2.53
N HIS A 58 27.83 2.29 2.23
CA HIS A 58 28.13 3.55 1.59
C HIS A 58 28.44 4.54 2.71
N GLU A 59 29.65 4.39 3.25
CA GLU A 59 30.23 5.30 4.21
C GLU A 59 30.45 6.67 3.56
N PHE A 60 29.51 7.56 3.75
CA PHE A 60 29.84 8.98 3.71
C PHE A 60 30.25 9.37 5.14
N GLN A 61 31.56 9.41 5.40
CA GLN A 61 32.15 9.86 6.68
C GLN A 61 31.59 9.20 7.95
N GLY A 62 31.36 7.87 7.92
CA GLY A 62 30.91 7.14 9.12
C GLY A 62 29.42 7.28 9.45
N LEU A 63 28.61 7.94 8.61
CA LEU A 63 27.16 8.05 8.78
C LEU A 63 26.46 7.11 7.79
N THR A 64 25.96 5.99 8.31
CA THR A 64 25.11 5.07 7.52
C THR A 64 23.67 5.55 7.60
N LYS A 65 23.06 5.84 6.45
CA LYS A 65 21.62 6.18 6.39
C LYS A 65 20.83 4.93 6.04
N THR A 66 19.91 4.54 6.91
CA THR A 66 18.96 3.45 6.70
C THR A 66 17.56 4.00 6.53
N ALA A 67 16.73 3.28 5.78
CA ALA A 67 15.31 3.60 5.67
C ALA A 67 14.60 3.32 7.00
N ASP A 68 13.67 4.16 7.37
CA ASP A 68 12.73 3.97 8.47
C ASP A 68 11.36 4.56 8.11
N ARG A 69 10.37 4.32 8.93
CA ARG A 69 8.98 4.73 8.68
C ARG A 69 8.83 6.25 8.52
N ARG A 70 9.56 7.05 9.31
CA ARG A 70 9.59 8.51 9.21
C ARG A 70 10.32 8.98 7.96
N ALA A 71 11.36 8.25 7.55
CA ALA A 71 12.09 8.54 6.32
C ALA A 71 11.16 8.38 5.10
N TRP A 72 10.34 7.33 5.07
CA TRP A 72 9.37 7.12 4.00
C TRP A 72 8.24 8.16 3.99
N GLU A 73 7.79 8.64 5.14
CA GLU A 73 6.87 9.78 5.23
C GLU A 73 7.48 11.02 4.57
N ARG A 74 8.74 11.35 4.88
CA ARG A 74 9.44 12.49 4.26
C ARG A 74 9.65 12.31 2.76
N VAL A 75 9.91 11.10 2.29
CA VAL A 75 9.94 10.80 0.84
C VAL A 75 8.57 11.07 0.22
N SER A 76 7.49 10.64 0.87
CA SER A 76 6.12 10.90 0.42
C SER A 76 5.83 12.40 0.29
N ASP A 77 6.23 13.21 1.26
CA ASP A 77 6.03 14.67 1.22
C ASP A 77 6.70 15.32 0.01
N ILE A 78 7.84 14.78 -0.41
CA ILE A 78 8.51 15.23 -1.63
C ILE A 78 7.73 14.76 -2.85
N MET A 79 7.39 13.48 -2.89
CA MET A 79 6.73 12.87 -4.04
C MET A 79 5.36 13.47 -4.33
N LEU A 80 4.59 13.88 -3.32
CA LEU A 80 3.31 14.59 -3.48
C LEU A 80 3.43 15.89 -4.28
N LYS A 81 4.63 16.50 -4.32
CA LYS A 81 4.93 17.76 -5.02
C LYS A 81 5.61 17.55 -6.37
N VAL A 82 5.89 16.29 -6.74
CA VAL A 82 6.71 15.94 -7.90
C VAL A 82 5.92 15.11 -8.89
N GLU A 83 5.65 15.67 -10.07
CA GLU A 83 5.03 14.91 -11.17
C GLU A 83 5.99 13.91 -11.81
N SER A 84 7.27 14.31 -12.00
CA SER A 84 8.30 13.46 -12.57
C SER A 84 9.59 13.52 -11.77
N ILE A 85 10.20 12.36 -11.53
CA ILE A 85 11.45 12.25 -10.75
C ILE A 85 12.63 12.72 -11.59
N LYS A 86 13.29 13.81 -11.15
CA LYS A 86 14.52 14.36 -11.74
C LYS A 86 15.74 13.95 -10.89
N ASP A 87 16.95 14.17 -11.40
CA ASP A 87 18.19 13.78 -10.70
C ASP A 87 18.36 14.44 -9.32
N ILE A 88 17.88 15.68 -9.18
CA ILE A 88 17.86 16.34 -7.86
C ILE A 88 17.01 15.59 -6.85
N HIS A 89 15.82 15.10 -7.27
CA HIS A 89 14.94 14.33 -6.41
C HIS A 89 15.56 12.99 -6.01
N LYS A 90 16.28 12.32 -6.93
CA LYS A 90 16.99 11.07 -6.64
C LYS A 90 18.01 11.25 -5.53
N ARG A 91 18.80 12.36 -5.60
CA ARG A 91 19.80 12.69 -4.56
C ARG A 91 19.16 12.98 -3.21
N ILE A 92 18.05 13.72 -3.19
CA ILE A 92 17.35 14.05 -1.95
C ILE A 92 16.77 12.76 -1.32
N ILE A 93 16.12 11.90 -2.12
CA ILE A 93 15.56 10.63 -1.66
C ILE A 93 16.67 9.74 -1.10
N ALA A 94 17.83 9.65 -1.80
CA ALA A 94 18.97 8.88 -1.32
C ALA A 94 19.52 9.40 0.02
N GLY A 95 19.51 10.72 0.24
CA GLY A 95 19.87 11.34 1.51
C GLY A 95 18.88 11.06 2.65
N ILE A 96 17.65 10.64 2.33
CA ILE A 96 16.61 10.37 3.34
C ILE A 96 16.56 8.89 3.71
N VAL A 97 16.53 7.98 2.73
CA VAL A 97 16.33 6.54 2.95
C VAL A 97 17.58 5.68 2.68
N GLY A 98 18.68 6.31 2.30
CA GLY A 98 19.90 5.63 1.88
C GLY A 98 19.89 5.27 0.38
N ALA A 99 21.09 5.06 -0.19
CA ALA A 99 21.29 4.91 -1.63
C ALA A 99 20.58 3.66 -2.19
N ALA A 100 20.66 2.53 -1.49
CA ALA A 100 20.06 1.27 -1.95
C ALA A 100 18.53 1.33 -1.97
N ALA A 101 17.90 1.78 -0.87
CA ALA A 101 16.46 1.96 -0.78
C ALA A 101 15.95 2.99 -1.80
N ALA A 102 16.68 4.10 -1.98
CA ALA A 102 16.37 5.12 -2.96
C ALA A 102 16.41 4.57 -4.40
N ALA A 103 17.45 3.81 -4.75
CA ALA A 103 17.59 3.21 -6.08
C ALA A 103 16.43 2.24 -6.38
N ALA A 104 16.09 1.36 -5.43
CA ALA A 104 14.97 0.43 -5.54
C ALA A 104 13.63 1.18 -5.69
N PHE A 105 13.39 2.19 -4.86
CA PHE A 105 12.19 3.02 -4.92
C PHE A 105 12.07 3.77 -6.25
N ILE A 106 13.12 4.44 -6.68
CA ILE A 106 13.13 5.22 -7.94
C ILE A 106 12.87 4.30 -9.12
N GLN A 107 13.49 3.13 -9.16
CA GLN A 107 13.25 2.14 -10.19
C GLN A 107 11.78 1.70 -10.22
N SER A 108 11.18 1.45 -9.07
CA SER A 108 9.77 1.11 -8.94
C SER A 108 8.87 2.27 -9.37
N ALA A 109 9.14 3.49 -8.87
CA ALA A 109 8.33 4.68 -9.16
C ALA A 109 8.43 5.16 -10.62
N MET A 110 9.51 4.84 -11.33
CA MET A 110 9.68 5.13 -12.75
C MET A 110 9.11 4.04 -13.66
N LYS A 111 8.87 2.85 -13.12
CA LYS A 111 8.39 1.68 -13.88
C LYS A 111 6.92 1.74 -14.23
N ASP A 112 6.21 2.78 -14.08
CA ASP A 112 4.83 2.92 -14.54
C ASP A 112 3.84 3.50 -13.53
N ASN A 113 2.85 4.11 -14.11
CA ASN A 113 1.54 4.41 -13.57
C ASN A 113 0.90 3.18 -12.91
N VAL A 114 1.34 2.82 -11.72
CA VAL A 114 0.68 1.76 -10.94
C VAL A 114 -0.75 2.21 -10.67
N ILE A 115 -1.70 1.52 -11.26
CA ILE A 115 -3.13 1.77 -11.05
C ILE A 115 -3.42 1.48 -9.57
N THR A 116 -3.91 2.48 -8.86
CA THR A 116 -4.34 2.32 -7.47
C THR A 116 -5.81 1.89 -7.40
N GLY A 117 -6.24 1.37 -6.25
CA GLY A 117 -7.65 1.10 -5.99
C GLY A 117 -8.52 2.34 -6.18
N LYS A 118 -8.03 3.53 -5.80
CA LYS A 118 -8.69 4.80 -6.08
C LYS A 118 -8.88 5.05 -7.58
N ASP A 119 -7.83 4.83 -8.39
CA ASP A 119 -7.92 5.05 -9.83
C ASP A 119 -8.91 4.09 -10.47
N LEU A 120 -8.86 2.80 -10.11
CA LEU A 120 -9.80 1.82 -10.60
C LEU A 120 -11.24 2.17 -10.23
N LEU A 121 -11.49 2.47 -8.95
CA LEU A 121 -12.84 2.69 -8.46
C LEU A 121 -13.44 4.05 -8.88
N LEU A 122 -12.61 5.06 -9.17
CA LEU A 122 -13.09 6.39 -9.57
C LEU A 122 -12.90 6.71 -11.06
N LYS A 123 -12.07 5.93 -11.80
CA LYS A 123 -11.75 6.18 -13.21
C LYS A 123 -11.70 4.87 -14.02
N TYR A 124 -12.65 3.98 -13.80
CA TYR A 124 -12.69 2.59 -14.26
C TYR A 124 -12.31 2.43 -15.74
N GLU A 125 -13.03 3.08 -16.64
CA GLU A 125 -12.84 2.89 -18.08
C GLU A 125 -11.45 3.31 -18.58
N LYS A 126 -10.86 4.33 -17.95
CA LYS A 126 -9.52 4.79 -18.27
C LYS A 126 -8.45 3.79 -17.80
N THR A 127 -8.67 3.19 -16.63
CA THR A 127 -7.69 2.33 -15.97
C THR A 127 -7.73 0.89 -16.48
N MET A 128 -8.90 0.38 -16.87
CA MET A 128 -9.08 -1.00 -17.30
C MET A 128 -8.22 -1.37 -18.50
N LYS A 129 -7.98 -0.46 -19.43
CA LYS A 129 -7.07 -0.69 -20.58
C LYS A 129 -5.64 -1.11 -20.16
N THR A 130 -5.21 -0.68 -19.00
CA THR A 130 -3.91 -1.05 -18.41
C THR A 130 -4.07 -2.31 -17.56
N VAL A 131 -5.11 -2.39 -16.73
CA VAL A 131 -5.39 -3.51 -15.84
C VAL A 131 -5.60 -4.83 -16.58
N GLU A 132 -6.20 -4.79 -17.77
CA GLU A 132 -6.37 -5.98 -18.62
C GLU A 132 -5.06 -6.70 -18.96
N LYS A 133 -3.94 -5.96 -18.97
CA LYS A 133 -2.59 -6.46 -19.29
C LYS A 133 -1.82 -6.94 -18.06
N TYR A 134 -2.38 -6.81 -16.86
CA TYR A 134 -1.71 -7.13 -15.61
C TYR A 134 -1.42 -8.63 -15.47
N GLN A 135 -0.27 -8.92 -14.87
CA GLN A 135 0.09 -10.24 -14.39
C GLN A 135 -0.52 -10.49 -13.00
N LEU A 136 -0.50 -11.73 -12.54
CA LEU A 136 -1.11 -12.13 -11.27
C LEU A 136 -0.64 -11.30 -10.07
N HIS A 137 0.66 -11.03 -9.98
CA HIS A 137 1.24 -10.23 -8.88
C HIS A 137 0.78 -8.77 -8.91
N GLU A 138 0.56 -8.18 -10.10
CA GLU A 138 0.05 -6.82 -10.24
C GLU A 138 -1.42 -6.72 -9.82
N PHE A 139 -2.20 -7.76 -10.12
CA PHE A 139 -3.56 -7.87 -9.61
C PHE A 139 -3.63 -7.99 -8.10
N ALA A 140 -2.70 -8.75 -7.48
CA ALA A 140 -2.66 -8.89 -6.03
C ALA A 140 -2.44 -7.52 -5.35
N ILE A 141 -1.53 -6.71 -5.91
CA ILE A 141 -1.28 -5.34 -5.43
C ILE A 141 -2.51 -4.45 -5.61
N LEU A 142 -3.15 -4.52 -6.78
CA LEU A 142 -4.35 -3.74 -7.07
C LEU A 142 -5.50 -4.12 -6.14
N ASN A 143 -5.73 -5.42 -5.92
CA ASN A 143 -6.76 -5.92 -5.00
C ASN A 143 -6.54 -5.35 -3.60
N GLU A 144 -5.32 -5.47 -3.06
CA GLU A 144 -4.97 -4.92 -1.76
C GLU A 144 -5.18 -3.39 -1.70
N SER A 145 -4.80 -2.68 -2.78
CA SER A 145 -5.01 -1.23 -2.90
C SER A 145 -6.50 -0.85 -2.92
N ILE A 146 -7.37 -1.69 -3.49
CA ILE A 146 -8.81 -1.49 -3.47
C ILE A 146 -9.35 -1.54 -2.04
N PHE A 147 -8.99 -2.58 -1.27
CA PHE A 147 -9.42 -2.71 0.12
C PHE A 147 -8.95 -1.55 0.98
N ARG A 148 -7.68 -1.14 0.87
CA ARG A 148 -7.16 0.04 1.59
C ARG A 148 -7.90 1.32 1.23
N PHE A 149 -8.18 1.52 -0.04
CA PHE A 149 -8.91 2.72 -0.47
C PHE A 149 -10.33 2.75 0.10
N LEU A 150 -11.04 1.63 0.10
CA LEU A 150 -12.38 1.52 0.69
C LEU A 150 -12.36 1.68 2.21
N GLU A 151 -11.34 1.12 2.89
CA GLU A 151 -11.15 1.23 4.34
C GLU A 151 -10.96 2.67 4.82
N ASN A 152 -10.10 3.41 4.13
CA ASN A 152 -9.59 4.70 4.62
C ASN A 152 -10.27 5.92 3.98
N THR A 153 -11.29 5.73 3.13
CA THR A 153 -11.90 6.84 2.40
C THR A 153 -13.26 7.21 2.96
N GLN A 154 -13.40 8.47 3.37
CA GLN A 154 -14.70 9.08 3.60
C GLN A 154 -15.29 9.53 2.26
N PHE A 155 -16.25 8.77 1.76
CA PHE A 155 -16.88 9.02 0.47
C PHE A 155 -17.96 10.08 0.55
N ASN A 156 -17.96 11.03 -0.39
CA ASN A 156 -19.18 11.77 -0.72
C ASN A 156 -20.12 10.88 -1.54
N GLU A 157 -21.42 11.23 -1.61
CA GLU A 157 -22.43 10.40 -2.25
C GLU A 157 -22.10 10.04 -3.71
N ARG A 158 -21.56 11.01 -4.48
CA ARG A 158 -21.18 10.78 -5.88
C ARG A 158 -20.07 9.72 -6.01
N ASN A 159 -19.02 9.86 -5.23
CA ASN A 159 -17.88 8.94 -5.28
C ASN A 159 -18.24 7.58 -4.69
N LYS A 160 -19.14 7.52 -3.71
CA LYS A 160 -19.68 6.30 -3.14
C LYS A 160 -20.41 5.46 -4.21
N ALA A 161 -21.35 6.08 -4.91
CA ALA A 161 -22.09 5.41 -5.98
C ALA A 161 -21.17 4.95 -7.13
N LEU A 162 -20.18 5.80 -7.48
CA LEU A 162 -19.22 5.47 -8.53
C LEU A 162 -18.29 4.31 -8.13
N ALA A 163 -17.74 4.35 -6.92
CA ALA A 163 -16.88 3.28 -6.40
C ALA A 163 -17.64 1.95 -6.30
N SER A 164 -18.87 1.97 -5.82
CA SER A 164 -19.74 0.78 -5.74
C SER A 164 -19.98 0.17 -7.12
N LYS A 165 -20.39 0.99 -8.09
CA LYS A 165 -20.60 0.56 -9.48
C LYS A 165 -19.33 -0.04 -10.08
N ASN A 166 -18.22 0.65 -9.96
CA ASN A 166 -16.97 0.24 -10.58
C ASN A 166 -16.36 -0.99 -9.91
N LEU A 167 -16.56 -1.16 -8.59
CA LEU A 167 -16.19 -2.39 -7.90
C LEU A 167 -16.98 -3.59 -8.44
N ALA A 168 -18.30 -3.46 -8.61
CA ALA A 168 -19.12 -4.51 -9.20
C ALA A 168 -18.68 -4.83 -10.65
N GLN A 169 -18.38 -3.82 -11.45
CA GLN A 169 -17.86 -4.02 -12.80
C GLN A 169 -16.53 -4.77 -12.81
N TYR A 170 -15.62 -4.44 -11.88
CA TYR A 170 -14.32 -5.11 -11.78
C TYR A 170 -14.47 -6.60 -11.42
N ILE A 171 -15.27 -6.91 -10.40
CA ILE A 171 -15.48 -8.29 -9.98
C ILE A 171 -16.18 -9.12 -11.08
N ASN A 172 -17.21 -8.57 -11.72
CA ASN A 172 -17.89 -9.21 -12.86
C ASN A 172 -16.93 -9.42 -14.03
N TRP A 173 -16.03 -8.49 -14.30
CA TRP A 173 -15.01 -8.62 -15.33
C TRP A 173 -14.03 -9.75 -14.99
N LEU A 174 -13.55 -9.84 -13.74
CA LEU A 174 -12.67 -10.95 -13.31
C LEU A 174 -13.35 -12.31 -13.52
N GLU A 175 -14.63 -12.42 -13.20
CA GLU A 175 -15.42 -13.64 -13.38
C GLU A 175 -15.59 -13.97 -14.87
N SER A 176 -15.99 -13.00 -15.70
CA SER A 176 -16.18 -13.16 -17.14
C SER A 176 -14.88 -13.56 -17.87
N GLN A 177 -13.74 -13.05 -17.43
CA GLN A 177 -12.41 -13.38 -17.96
C GLN A 177 -11.83 -14.67 -17.33
N LYS A 178 -12.59 -15.37 -16.47
CA LYS A 178 -12.17 -16.59 -15.78
C LYS A 178 -10.87 -16.44 -15.00
N LYS A 179 -10.60 -15.25 -14.45
CA LYS A 179 -9.41 -14.96 -13.64
C LYS A 179 -9.59 -15.48 -12.20
N LYS A 180 -9.75 -16.80 -12.05
CA LYS A 180 -10.06 -17.46 -10.78
C LYS A 180 -9.04 -17.19 -9.67
N GLU A 181 -7.75 -17.18 -9.99
CA GLU A 181 -6.68 -16.92 -9.01
C GLU A 181 -6.71 -15.49 -8.49
N VAL A 182 -7.03 -14.51 -9.35
CA VAL A 182 -7.19 -13.11 -8.97
C VAL A 182 -8.40 -12.93 -8.07
N LEU A 183 -9.50 -13.60 -8.41
CA LEU A 183 -10.73 -13.56 -7.61
C LEU A 183 -10.53 -14.27 -6.27
N ALA A 184 -9.82 -15.40 -6.22
CA ALA A 184 -9.46 -16.09 -4.98
C ALA A 184 -8.57 -15.20 -4.08
N ASN A 185 -7.60 -14.49 -4.65
CA ASN A 185 -6.81 -13.51 -3.91
C ASN A 185 -7.69 -12.39 -3.34
N PHE A 186 -8.61 -11.82 -4.14
CA PHE A 186 -9.54 -10.79 -3.68
C PHE A 186 -10.40 -11.30 -2.52
N THR A 187 -10.90 -12.51 -2.64
CA THR A 187 -11.73 -13.18 -1.61
C THR A 187 -10.92 -13.47 -0.34
N SER A 188 -9.66 -13.87 -0.45
CA SER A 188 -8.78 -14.07 0.69
C SER A 188 -8.57 -12.78 1.50
N ILE A 189 -8.40 -11.63 0.83
CA ILE A 189 -8.32 -10.33 1.49
C ILE A 189 -9.64 -9.98 2.17
N PHE A 190 -10.76 -10.29 1.54
CA PHE A 190 -12.10 -10.10 2.10
C PHE A 190 -12.30 -10.91 3.40
N GLU A 191 -11.81 -12.15 3.46
CA GLU A 191 -11.99 -13.05 4.60
C GLU A 191 -11.07 -12.77 5.77
N ASN A 192 -9.87 -12.20 5.54
CA ASN A 192 -8.86 -12.04 6.60
C ASN A 192 -9.27 -11.02 7.69
N GLY A 193 -10.33 -10.25 7.47
CA GLY A 193 -10.92 -9.35 8.45
C GLY A 193 -10.14 -8.07 8.73
N ASN A 194 -9.04 -7.83 8.03
CA ASN A 194 -8.16 -6.68 8.27
C ASN A 194 -8.77 -5.35 7.79
N TYR A 195 -9.82 -5.41 6.95
CA TYR A 195 -10.46 -4.26 6.30
C TYR A 195 -11.95 -4.17 6.63
N SER A 196 -12.27 -3.97 7.90
CA SER A 196 -13.66 -3.92 8.39
C SER A 196 -14.50 -2.81 7.76
N GLY A 197 -13.89 -1.64 7.52
CA GLY A 197 -14.54 -0.51 6.84
C GLY A 197 -14.83 -0.80 5.37
N ALA A 198 -13.91 -1.46 4.66
CA ALA A 198 -14.14 -1.92 3.29
C ALA A 198 -15.27 -2.95 3.20
N ILE A 199 -15.32 -3.90 4.14
CA ILE A 199 -16.40 -4.87 4.23
C ILE A 199 -17.73 -4.17 4.51
N THR A 200 -17.75 -3.22 5.45
CA THR A 200 -18.93 -2.40 5.74
C THR A 200 -19.39 -1.61 4.51
N PHE A 201 -18.44 -1.03 3.76
CA PHE A 201 -18.76 -0.36 2.50
C PHE A 201 -19.47 -1.31 1.52
N MET A 202 -18.95 -2.53 1.35
CA MET A 202 -19.55 -3.53 0.45
C MET A 202 -20.94 -3.94 0.90
N VAL A 203 -21.15 -4.21 2.19
CA VAL A 203 -22.47 -4.58 2.76
C VAL A 203 -23.50 -3.50 2.50
N VAL A 204 -23.13 -2.23 2.67
CA VAL A 204 -24.08 -1.10 2.60
C VAL A 204 -24.25 -0.59 1.17
N ASN A 205 -23.19 -0.53 0.38
CA ASN A 205 -23.20 0.18 -0.90
C ASN A 205 -22.99 -0.72 -2.12
N ALA A 206 -22.45 -1.93 -1.96
CA ALA A 206 -22.16 -2.88 -3.05
C ALA A 206 -22.60 -4.30 -2.68
N ARG A 207 -23.84 -4.45 -2.27
CA ARG A 207 -24.40 -5.69 -1.71
C ARG A 207 -24.27 -6.89 -2.63
N ASP A 208 -24.40 -6.67 -3.94
CA ASP A 208 -24.24 -7.74 -4.93
C ASP A 208 -22.82 -8.32 -4.91
N VAL A 209 -21.82 -7.44 -4.80
CA VAL A 209 -20.41 -7.86 -4.66
C VAL A 209 -20.21 -8.62 -3.36
N TYR A 210 -20.72 -8.10 -2.25
CA TYR A 210 -20.66 -8.78 -0.95
C TYR A 210 -21.25 -10.20 -1.01
N ASN A 211 -22.44 -10.33 -1.57
CA ASN A 211 -23.10 -11.63 -1.71
C ASN A 211 -22.31 -12.59 -2.59
N MET A 212 -21.80 -12.12 -3.73
CA MET A 212 -20.98 -12.91 -4.65
C MET A 212 -19.70 -13.42 -3.98
N LEU A 213 -18.98 -12.55 -3.25
CA LEU A 213 -17.77 -12.95 -2.52
C LEU A 213 -18.11 -13.97 -1.42
N THR A 214 -19.19 -13.78 -0.68
CA THR A 214 -19.63 -14.72 0.36
C THR A 214 -20.00 -16.09 -0.23
N GLU A 215 -20.60 -16.13 -1.41
CA GLU A 215 -20.89 -17.38 -2.11
C GLU A 215 -19.63 -18.05 -2.64
N PHE A 216 -18.65 -17.26 -3.09
CA PHE A 216 -17.39 -17.79 -3.56
C PHE A 216 -16.60 -18.44 -2.42
N VAL A 217 -16.56 -17.80 -1.25
CA VAL A 217 -15.98 -18.36 -0.01
C VAL A 217 -16.55 -19.73 0.33
N LYS A 218 -17.89 -19.89 0.24
CA LYS A 218 -18.54 -21.18 0.55
C LYS A 218 -18.20 -22.32 -0.41
N LYS A 219 -17.63 -22.01 -1.56
CA LYS A 219 -17.29 -22.97 -2.61
C LYS A 219 -15.79 -23.33 -2.63
N LEU A 220 -14.96 -22.63 -1.84
CA LEU A 220 -13.55 -22.94 -1.59
C LEU A 220 -13.43 -23.94 -0.46
#